data_274f98a32e748a734c42e6b51a78cd75
#
_entry.id   274f98a32e748a734c42e6b51a78cd75
#
_cell.length_a   1.000
_cell.length_b   1.000
_cell.length_c   1.000
_cell.angle_alpha   90.00
_cell.angle_beta   90.00
_cell.angle_gamma   90.00
#
_symmetry.space_group_name_H-M   'P 1'
#
loop_
_entity.id
_entity.type
_entity.pdbx_description
1 polymer ?
#
loop_
_entity_poly.entity_id
_entity_poly.type
_entity_poly.pdbx_seq_one_letter_code
_entity_poly.pdbx_strand_id
1 'polypeptide(L)'
;VKVIEYDLTDEQYAFGVDKDQPELLEQVNAFIAKIQEDGTFDTICDKYFSDGEPAAVESAEYDASKDQLVVATNASFEPFEYVDGDSYKGIDMELASLLAQELGKELVIENMDFDAVCLSVGQHKCDIAMAGLTINEEREEYVTFSDPYYKASQRLVTLADDTAFDDCKDAASVEEILKGLSASDKIGGQQGTTAQYFIEGSDDWGFEGFPAEWVP
;
A
#
# COMPACT_ATOMS: atom_id res chain seq x y z
N VAL A 1 4.98 21.36 -6.61
CA VAL A 1 5.88 20.42 -5.89
C VAL A 1 6.90 19.85 -6.84
N LYS A 2 8.00 19.33 -6.31
CA LYS A 2 9.08 18.64 -7.01
C LYS A 2 9.32 17.32 -6.32
N VAL A 3 9.38 16.23 -7.09
CA VAL A 3 9.76 14.90 -6.60
C VAL A 3 11.28 14.77 -6.70
N ILE A 4 11.92 14.29 -5.65
CA ILE A 4 13.33 13.93 -5.66
C ILE A 4 13.42 12.49 -6.15
N GLU A 5 13.97 12.30 -7.35
CA GLU A 5 13.90 11.08 -8.17
C GLU A 5 14.84 9.94 -7.70
N TYR A 6 15.09 9.85 -6.39
CA TYR A 6 15.89 8.78 -5.78
C TYR A 6 15.02 7.93 -4.87
N ASP A 7 15.10 6.61 -5.04
CA ASP A 7 14.42 5.65 -4.19
C ASP A 7 15.15 5.55 -2.85
N LEU A 8 14.44 5.91 -1.77
CA LEU A 8 14.99 5.95 -0.40
C LEU A 8 14.81 4.62 0.34
N THR A 9 13.89 3.79 -0.12
CA THR A 9 13.62 2.45 0.44
C THR A 9 13.51 1.42 -0.67
N ASP A 10 13.60 0.13 -0.32
CA ASP A 10 13.31 -1.00 -1.21
C ASP A 10 12.16 -1.79 -0.59
N GLU A 11 10.98 -1.65 -1.14
CA GLU A 11 9.73 -2.17 -0.59
C GLU A 11 9.06 -3.16 -1.54
N GLN A 12 8.35 -4.11 -0.96
CA GLN A 12 7.51 -5.04 -1.70
C GLN A 12 6.08 -4.97 -1.16
N TYR A 13 5.12 -4.68 -2.04
CA TYR A 13 3.71 -4.75 -1.69
C TYR A 13 3.17 -6.16 -1.85
N ALA A 14 2.43 -6.59 -0.84
CA ALA A 14 1.73 -7.88 -0.82
C ALA A 14 0.37 -7.72 -0.13
N PHE A 15 -0.51 -8.69 -0.30
CA PHE A 15 -1.81 -8.73 0.38
C PHE A 15 -1.69 -9.43 1.73
N GLY A 16 -2.31 -8.86 2.75
CA GLY A 16 -2.34 -9.45 4.08
C GLY A 16 -3.56 -10.33 4.28
N VAL A 17 -3.39 -11.64 4.32
CA VAL A 17 -4.48 -12.62 4.47
C VAL A 17 -4.66 -13.02 5.93
N ASP A 18 -5.90 -13.27 6.35
CA ASP A 18 -6.22 -13.79 7.68
C ASP A 18 -5.46 -15.10 7.96
N LYS A 19 -4.78 -15.16 9.10
CA LYS A 19 -3.95 -16.30 9.50
C LYS A 19 -4.74 -17.60 9.64
N ASP A 20 -6.04 -17.49 9.92
CA ASP A 20 -6.93 -18.64 10.04
C ASP A 20 -7.49 -19.10 8.69
N GLN A 21 -7.09 -18.44 7.58
CA GLN A 21 -7.52 -18.76 6.20
C GLN A 21 -6.34 -19.17 5.28
N PRO A 22 -5.59 -20.26 5.59
CA PRO A 22 -4.45 -20.67 4.77
C PRO A 22 -4.84 -21.07 3.35
N GLU A 23 -6.06 -21.59 3.15
CA GLU A 23 -6.57 -21.92 1.80
C GLU A 23 -6.81 -20.66 0.96
N LEU A 24 -7.27 -19.58 1.57
CA LEU A 24 -7.38 -18.29 0.88
C LEU A 24 -6.01 -17.78 0.48
N LEU A 25 -5.00 -17.89 1.34
CA LEU A 25 -3.62 -17.51 1.01
C LEU A 25 -3.09 -18.27 -0.21
N GLU A 26 -3.32 -19.58 -0.28
CA GLU A 26 -2.91 -20.38 -1.46
C GLU A 26 -3.63 -19.90 -2.74
N GLN A 27 -4.92 -19.59 -2.65
CA GLN A 27 -5.70 -19.07 -3.78
C GLN A 27 -5.22 -17.68 -4.21
N VAL A 28 -4.90 -16.79 -3.26
CA VAL A 28 -4.35 -15.45 -3.53
C VAL A 28 -2.99 -15.56 -4.23
N ASN A 29 -2.09 -16.43 -3.77
CA ASN A 29 -0.79 -16.62 -4.41
C ASN A 29 -0.93 -17.20 -5.82
N ALA A 30 -1.84 -18.17 -6.03
CA ALA A 30 -2.14 -18.69 -7.35
C ALA A 30 -2.73 -17.61 -8.28
N PHE A 31 -3.59 -16.73 -7.77
CA PHE A 31 -4.14 -15.60 -8.49
C PHE A 31 -3.04 -14.60 -8.89
N ILE A 32 -2.16 -14.21 -7.97
CA ILE A 32 -1.03 -13.30 -8.26
C ILE A 32 -0.15 -13.89 -9.37
N ALA A 33 0.26 -15.15 -9.24
CA ALA A 33 1.09 -15.81 -10.26
C ALA A 33 0.42 -15.81 -11.63
N LYS A 34 -0.89 -16.11 -11.69
CA LYS A 34 -1.68 -16.13 -12.93
C LYS A 34 -1.75 -14.76 -13.60
N ILE A 35 -2.11 -13.70 -12.87
CA ILE A 35 -2.26 -12.36 -13.44
C ILE A 35 -0.93 -11.76 -13.89
N GLN A 36 0.19 -12.16 -13.28
CA GLN A 36 1.53 -11.78 -13.72
C GLN A 36 1.95 -12.55 -14.97
N GLU A 37 1.64 -13.85 -15.06
CA GLU A 37 1.98 -14.68 -16.21
C GLU A 37 1.18 -14.31 -17.46
N ASP A 38 -0.11 -14.01 -17.32
CA ASP A 38 -1.01 -13.72 -18.45
C ASP A 38 -1.04 -12.25 -18.86
N GLY A 39 -0.32 -11.36 -18.15
CA GLY A 39 -0.20 -9.92 -18.42
C GLY A 39 -1.41 -9.09 -17.94
N THR A 40 -2.34 -9.69 -17.18
CA THR A 40 -3.49 -8.97 -16.61
C THR A 40 -3.02 -7.89 -15.64
N PHE A 41 -2.01 -8.20 -14.81
CA PHE A 41 -1.44 -7.22 -13.86
C PHE A 41 -0.86 -6.00 -14.59
N ASP A 42 -0.04 -6.21 -15.62
CA ASP A 42 0.55 -5.13 -16.41
C ASP A 42 -0.55 -4.27 -17.09
N THR A 43 -1.59 -4.94 -17.61
CA THR A 43 -2.75 -4.26 -18.23
C THR A 43 -3.49 -3.36 -17.22
N ILE A 44 -3.63 -3.80 -15.97
CA ILE A 44 -4.23 -2.97 -14.92
C ILE A 44 -3.30 -1.80 -14.58
N CYS A 45 -2.01 -2.05 -14.33
CA CYS A 45 -1.04 -1.00 -14.03
C CYS A 45 -0.99 0.08 -15.12
N ASP A 46 -1.03 -0.31 -16.39
CA ASP A 46 -1.03 0.62 -17.52
C ASP A 46 -2.22 1.59 -17.52
N LYS A 47 -3.36 1.20 -16.96
CA LYS A 47 -4.51 2.12 -16.82
C LYS A 47 -4.21 3.29 -15.88
N TYR A 48 -3.37 3.07 -14.87
CA TYR A 48 -3.08 4.04 -13.81
C TYR A 48 -1.77 4.80 -13.99
N PHE A 49 -0.79 4.18 -14.64
CA PHE A 49 0.52 4.80 -14.88
C PHE A 49 0.68 5.39 -16.28
N SER A 50 -0.33 5.22 -17.16
CA SER A 50 -0.35 5.74 -18.53
C SER A 50 -1.67 6.48 -18.81
N ASP A 51 -2.08 6.57 -20.06
CA ASP A 51 -3.30 7.26 -20.49
C ASP A 51 -4.56 6.36 -20.52
N GLY A 52 -4.59 5.29 -19.71
CA GLY A 52 -5.70 4.36 -19.64
C GLY A 52 -6.90 4.88 -18.84
N GLU A 53 -8.02 4.18 -18.90
CA GLU A 53 -9.22 4.51 -18.13
C GLU A 53 -9.34 3.55 -16.93
N PRO A 54 -9.17 4.04 -15.67
CA PRO A 54 -9.41 3.26 -14.46
C PRO A 54 -10.84 2.73 -14.39
N ALA A 55 -11.00 1.46 -14.05
CA ALA A 55 -12.31 0.86 -13.89
C ALA A 55 -12.90 1.18 -12.51
N ALA A 56 -14.20 1.47 -12.48
CA ALA A 56 -14.94 1.61 -11.24
C ALA A 56 -15.20 0.23 -10.63
N VAL A 57 -15.02 0.11 -9.33
CA VAL A 57 -15.27 -1.11 -8.54
C VAL A 57 -16.35 -0.81 -7.52
N GLU A 58 -17.41 -1.62 -7.55
CA GLU A 58 -18.54 -1.51 -6.63
C GLU A 58 -18.31 -2.45 -5.43
N SER A 59 -18.73 -2.00 -4.26
CA SER A 59 -18.77 -2.81 -3.04
C SER A 59 -20.19 -3.20 -2.72
N ALA A 60 -20.42 -4.48 -2.43
CA ALA A 60 -21.68 -4.91 -1.85
C ALA A 60 -21.77 -4.50 -0.37
N GLU A 61 -22.98 -4.55 0.18
CA GLU A 61 -23.17 -4.48 1.63
C GLU A 61 -22.77 -5.82 2.28
N TYR A 62 -22.11 -5.75 3.44
CA TYR A 62 -21.77 -6.94 4.19
C TYR A 62 -23.02 -7.69 4.67
N ASP A 63 -23.07 -8.98 4.41
CA ASP A 63 -24.12 -9.88 4.85
C ASP A 63 -23.53 -11.25 5.22
N ALA A 64 -23.46 -11.54 6.50
CA ALA A 64 -22.88 -12.77 7.04
C ALA A 64 -23.56 -14.07 6.55
N SER A 65 -24.73 -13.99 5.88
CA SER A 65 -25.40 -15.14 5.28
C SER A 65 -24.97 -15.45 3.84
N LYS A 66 -24.16 -14.56 3.22
CA LYS A 66 -23.67 -14.67 1.86
C LYS A 66 -22.22 -15.13 1.82
N ASP A 67 -21.83 -15.69 0.69
CA ASP A 67 -20.43 -15.99 0.41
C ASP A 67 -19.75 -14.75 -0.17
N GLN A 68 -19.06 -14.02 0.69
CA GLN A 68 -18.44 -12.74 0.39
C GLN A 68 -16.93 -12.79 0.64
N LEU A 69 -16.18 -12.01 -0.13
CA LEU A 69 -14.79 -11.67 0.15
C LEU A 69 -14.78 -10.27 0.78
N VAL A 70 -14.42 -10.19 2.05
CA VAL A 70 -14.37 -8.92 2.78
C VAL A 70 -12.94 -8.38 2.77
N VAL A 71 -12.74 -7.28 2.06
CA VAL A 71 -11.43 -6.64 1.83
C VAL A 71 -11.30 -5.41 2.69
N ALA A 72 -10.30 -5.37 3.57
CA ALA A 72 -9.91 -4.18 4.31
C ALA A 72 -8.99 -3.31 3.46
N THR A 73 -9.26 -2.00 3.40
CA THR A 73 -8.45 -1.04 2.65
C THR A 73 -8.47 0.34 3.30
N ASN A 74 -7.56 1.23 2.85
CA ASN A 74 -7.61 2.67 3.13
C ASN A 74 -7.65 3.42 1.81
N ALA A 75 -8.85 3.66 1.28
CA ALA A 75 -9.07 4.18 -0.06
C ALA A 75 -8.79 5.70 -0.17
N SER A 76 -7.57 6.09 0.14
CA SER A 76 -7.01 7.43 0.02
C SER A 76 -5.59 7.44 -0.57
N PHE A 77 -5.18 6.33 -1.20
CA PHE A 77 -3.82 6.11 -1.73
C PHE A 77 -3.84 5.84 -3.24
N GLU A 78 -4.04 6.89 -4.03
CA GLU A 78 -3.95 6.82 -5.50
C GLU A 78 -2.49 6.55 -5.94
N PRO A 79 -2.22 5.62 -6.88
CA PRO A 79 -3.17 4.93 -7.76
C PRO A 79 -3.60 3.53 -7.29
N PHE A 80 -3.29 3.09 -6.08
CA PHE A 80 -3.58 1.73 -5.62
C PHE A 80 -5.02 1.56 -5.12
N GLU A 81 -5.50 2.45 -4.26
CA GLU A 81 -6.87 2.44 -3.73
C GLU A 81 -7.35 3.85 -3.42
N TYR A 82 -8.46 4.24 -4.01
CA TYR A 82 -9.08 5.54 -3.75
C TYR A 82 -10.57 5.54 -4.05
N VAL A 83 -11.28 6.49 -3.44
CA VAL A 83 -12.71 6.72 -3.69
C VAL A 83 -12.88 7.70 -4.84
N ASP A 84 -13.76 7.36 -5.80
CA ASP A 84 -14.19 8.26 -6.86
C ASP A 84 -15.72 8.27 -6.94
N GLY A 85 -16.32 9.33 -6.41
CA GLY A 85 -17.77 9.43 -6.25
C GLY A 85 -18.31 8.36 -5.30
N ASP A 86 -19.19 7.50 -5.80
CA ASP A 86 -19.82 6.41 -5.03
C ASP A 86 -19.11 5.05 -5.26
N SER A 87 -18.00 5.01 -6.00
CA SER A 87 -17.25 3.79 -6.33
C SER A 87 -15.80 3.86 -5.85
N TYR A 88 -15.14 2.72 -5.87
CA TYR A 88 -13.72 2.60 -5.64
C TYR A 88 -12.97 2.49 -6.98
N LYS A 89 -11.74 2.99 -6.99
CA LYS A 89 -10.78 2.81 -8.09
C LYS A 89 -9.40 2.50 -7.52
N GLY A 90 -8.53 2.00 -8.36
CA GLY A 90 -7.14 1.72 -8.01
C GLY A 90 -6.72 0.31 -8.41
N ILE A 91 -5.42 0.11 -8.48
CA ILE A 91 -4.82 -1.18 -8.85
C ILE A 91 -5.33 -2.27 -7.89
N ASP A 92 -5.24 -2.03 -6.58
CA ASP A 92 -5.66 -3.00 -5.57
C ASP A 92 -7.17 -3.25 -5.59
N MET A 93 -7.97 -2.24 -5.90
CA MET A 93 -9.41 -2.39 -5.99
C MET A 93 -9.82 -3.21 -7.22
N GLU A 94 -9.19 -2.99 -8.38
CA GLU A 94 -9.43 -3.84 -9.55
C GLU A 94 -8.95 -5.28 -9.31
N LEU A 95 -7.82 -5.48 -8.63
CA LEU A 95 -7.33 -6.81 -8.23
C LEU A 95 -8.29 -7.49 -7.24
N ALA A 96 -8.84 -6.75 -6.26
CA ALA A 96 -9.85 -7.25 -5.33
C ALA A 96 -11.11 -7.73 -6.06
N SER A 97 -11.58 -6.96 -7.05
CA SER A 97 -12.73 -7.35 -7.87
C SER A 97 -12.47 -8.63 -8.67
N LEU A 98 -11.30 -8.74 -9.30
CA LEU A 98 -10.92 -9.94 -10.06
C LEU A 98 -10.74 -11.18 -9.15
N LEU A 99 -10.11 -11.00 -7.98
CA LEU A 99 -9.95 -12.05 -7.00
C LEU A 99 -11.32 -12.57 -6.51
N ALA A 100 -12.24 -11.68 -6.15
CA ALA A 100 -13.58 -12.06 -5.73
C ALA A 100 -14.33 -12.83 -6.83
N GLN A 101 -14.21 -12.40 -8.08
CA GLN A 101 -14.79 -13.12 -9.24
C GLN A 101 -14.18 -14.51 -9.42
N GLU A 102 -12.86 -14.66 -9.29
CA GLU A 102 -12.17 -15.95 -9.41
C GLU A 102 -12.59 -16.90 -8.29
N LEU A 103 -12.79 -16.39 -7.08
CA LEU A 103 -13.27 -17.14 -5.92
C LEU A 103 -14.79 -17.44 -5.98
N GLY A 104 -15.52 -16.81 -6.91
CA GLY A 104 -16.99 -16.91 -6.99
C GLY A 104 -17.71 -16.22 -5.83
N LYS A 105 -17.09 -15.24 -5.21
CA LYS A 105 -17.59 -14.48 -4.05
C LYS A 105 -18.08 -13.08 -4.44
N GLU A 106 -19.01 -12.54 -3.67
CA GLU A 106 -19.40 -11.13 -3.76
C GLU A 106 -18.36 -10.26 -3.04
N LEU A 107 -17.89 -9.19 -3.69
CA LEU A 107 -16.87 -8.29 -3.08
C LEU A 107 -17.51 -7.34 -2.10
N VAL A 108 -16.96 -7.27 -0.89
CA VAL A 108 -17.22 -6.24 0.11
C VAL A 108 -15.93 -5.49 0.41
N ILE A 109 -15.94 -4.16 0.31
CA ILE A 109 -14.80 -3.29 0.60
C ILE A 109 -15.10 -2.53 1.89
N GLU A 110 -14.30 -2.79 2.92
CA GLU A 110 -14.33 -2.08 4.20
C GLU A 110 -13.22 -1.02 4.20
N ASN A 111 -13.60 0.23 3.94
CA ASN A 111 -12.70 1.37 3.95
C ASN A 111 -12.52 1.89 5.39
N MET A 112 -11.29 1.99 5.86
CA MET A 112 -10.96 2.38 7.23
C MET A 112 -9.63 3.14 7.31
N ASP A 113 -9.29 3.63 8.50
CA ASP A 113 -7.97 4.22 8.74
C ASP A 113 -6.85 3.20 8.50
N PHE A 114 -5.72 3.63 7.94
CA PHE A 114 -4.64 2.75 7.49
C PHE A 114 -4.11 1.84 8.63
N ASP A 115 -3.95 2.38 9.83
CA ASP A 115 -3.49 1.63 11.01
C ASP A 115 -4.44 0.48 11.41
N ALA A 116 -5.71 0.57 11.03
CA ALA A 116 -6.71 -0.43 11.34
C ALA A 116 -6.78 -1.57 10.32
N VAL A 117 -6.17 -1.41 9.13
CA VAL A 117 -6.32 -2.35 8.01
C VAL A 117 -5.83 -3.76 8.38
N CYS A 118 -4.56 -3.94 8.72
CA CYS A 118 -4.03 -5.24 9.13
C CYS A 118 -4.68 -5.76 10.43
N LEU A 119 -4.94 -4.87 11.38
CA LEU A 119 -5.59 -5.22 12.64
C LEU A 119 -7.00 -5.78 12.43
N SER A 120 -7.78 -5.25 11.49
CA SER A 120 -9.14 -5.74 11.20
C SER A 120 -9.13 -7.17 10.67
N VAL A 121 -8.13 -7.52 9.84
CA VAL A 121 -7.89 -8.89 9.36
C VAL A 121 -7.46 -9.80 10.51
N GLY A 122 -6.49 -9.38 11.33
CA GLY A 122 -6.06 -10.13 12.52
C GLY A 122 -7.16 -10.33 13.58
N GLN A 123 -8.23 -9.54 13.54
CA GLN A 123 -9.43 -9.69 14.37
C GLN A 123 -10.54 -10.50 13.68
N HIS A 124 -10.27 -11.08 12.51
CA HIS A 124 -11.22 -11.86 11.69
C HIS A 124 -12.49 -11.09 11.29
N LYS A 125 -12.37 -9.76 11.14
CA LYS A 125 -13.45 -8.90 10.65
C LYS A 125 -13.45 -8.78 9.13
N CYS A 126 -12.27 -8.91 8.54
CA CYS A 126 -12.04 -8.94 7.11
C CYS A 126 -11.20 -10.17 6.78
N ASP A 127 -11.33 -10.68 5.56
CA ASP A 127 -10.60 -11.86 5.08
C ASP A 127 -9.18 -11.51 4.63
N ILE A 128 -9.02 -10.32 4.04
CA ILE A 128 -7.80 -9.90 3.38
C ILE A 128 -7.65 -8.37 3.44
N ALA A 129 -6.42 -7.91 3.59
CA ALA A 129 -6.02 -6.52 3.49
C ALA A 129 -5.38 -6.25 2.12
N MET A 130 -5.92 -5.27 1.39
CA MET A 130 -5.43 -4.82 0.08
C MET A 130 -5.36 -3.28 0.12
N ALA A 131 -4.17 -2.74 0.37
CA ALA A 131 -3.95 -1.32 0.68
C ALA A 131 -2.51 -0.88 0.42
N GLY A 132 -1.87 -1.32 -0.67
CA GLY A 132 -0.47 -1.01 -0.96
C GLY A 132 0.46 -1.37 0.20
N LEU A 133 0.27 -2.55 0.81
CA LEU A 133 0.92 -2.92 2.06
C LEU A 133 2.36 -3.41 1.85
N THR A 134 3.33 -2.69 2.38
CA THR A 134 4.71 -3.17 2.49
C THR A 134 4.81 -4.31 3.50
N ILE A 135 5.45 -5.40 3.08
CA ILE A 135 5.75 -6.56 3.93
C ILE A 135 6.69 -6.12 5.06
N ASN A 136 6.31 -6.38 6.31
CA ASN A 136 7.17 -6.19 7.47
C ASN A 136 6.73 -7.04 8.67
N GLU A 137 7.63 -7.23 9.65
CA GLU A 137 7.41 -8.09 10.82
C GLU A 137 6.26 -7.59 11.73
N GLU A 138 6.09 -6.28 11.90
CA GLU A 138 5.00 -5.71 12.71
C GLU A 138 3.63 -6.09 12.14
N ARG A 139 3.43 -5.95 10.83
CA ARG A 139 2.17 -6.33 10.17
C ARG A 139 1.97 -7.85 10.14
N GLU A 140 3.06 -8.63 10.09
CA GLU A 140 3.01 -10.08 10.19
C GLU A 140 2.47 -10.58 11.54
N GLU A 141 2.41 -9.74 12.57
CA GLU A 141 1.70 -10.09 13.80
C GLU A 141 0.21 -10.32 13.57
N TYR A 142 -0.40 -9.61 12.62
CA TYR A 142 -1.84 -9.61 12.35
C TYR A 142 -2.23 -10.46 11.14
N VAL A 143 -1.40 -10.52 10.12
CA VAL A 143 -1.70 -11.15 8.83
C VAL A 143 -0.62 -12.14 8.40
N THR A 144 -0.93 -13.01 7.45
CA THR A 144 0.06 -13.73 6.65
C THR A 144 0.13 -13.06 5.28
N PHE A 145 1.30 -12.59 4.87
CA PHE A 145 1.45 -11.98 3.57
C PHE A 145 1.43 -12.99 2.43
N SER A 146 0.82 -12.60 1.32
CA SER A 146 0.93 -13.28 0.04
C SER A 146 2.32 -13.14 -0.56
N ASP A 147 2.56 -13.80 -1.69
CA ASP A 147 3.67 -13.45 -2.57
C ASP A 147 3.56 -11.97 -2.98
N PRO A 148 4.70 -11.25 -3.13
CA PRO A 148 4.68 -9.85 -3.50
C PRO A 148 4.21 -9.66 -4.95
N TYR A 149 3.39 -8.61 -5.18
CA TYR A 149 2.89 -8.29 -6.52
C TYR A 149 3.48 -7.02 -7.11
N TYR A 150 4.02 -6.11 -6.28
CA TYR A 150 4.54 -4.82 -6.73
C TYR A 150 5.82 -4.42 -5.97
N LYS A 151 6.77 -3.77 -6.67
CA LYS A 151 7.94 -3.15 -6.05
C LYS A 151 7.69 -1.67 -5.87
N ALA A 152 7.93 -1.17 -4.67
CA ALA A 152 7.74 0.22 -4.30
C ALA A 152 8.98 0.82 -3.64
N SER A 153 8.98 2.12 -3.49
CA SER A 153 9.97 2.86 -2.72
C SER A 153 9.38 4.17 -2.21
N GLN A 154 9.96 4.72 -1.16
CA GLN A 154 9.66 6.07 -0.71
C GLN A 154 10.49 7.06 -1.50
N ARG A 155 9.91 8.21 -1.83
CA ARG A 155 10.58 9.36 -2.44
C ARG A 155 10.20 10.63 -1.70
N LEU A 156 11.15 11.55 -1.59
CA LEU A 156 10.91 12.84 -0.99
C LEU A 156 10.22 13.78 -1.98
N VAL A 157 9.26 14.55 -1.49
CA VAL A 157 8.58 15.61 -2.24
C VAL A 157 8.85 16.96 -1.55
N THR A 158 9.26 17.96 -2.33
CA THR A 158 9.57 19.30 -1.85
C THR A 158 8.76 20.38 -2.58
N LEU A 159 8.86 21.62 -2.14
CA LEU A 159 8.36 22.75 -2.90
C LEU A 159 9.12 22.87 -4.24
N ALA A 160 8.45 23.35 -5.27
CA ALA A 160 9.03 23.43 -6.62
C ALA A 160 10.27 24.34 -6.71
N ASP A 161 10.37 25.34 -5.85
CA ASP A 161 11.46 26.33 -5.74
C ASP A 161 12.50 25.95 -4.67
N ASP A 162 12.33 24.84 -3.96
CA ASP A 162 13.34 24.33 -3.04
C ASP A 162 14.52 23.75 -3.81
N THR A 163 15.71 24.23 -3.51
CA THR A 163 16.97 23.83 -4.17
C THR A 163 17.87 22.97 -3.29
N ALA A 164 17.43 22.62 -2.07
CA ALA A 164 18.27 21.91 -1.10
C ALA A 164 18.76 20.54 -1.62
N PHE A 165 17.98 19.90 -2.48
CA PHE A 165 18.25 18.54 -3.02
C PHE A 165 18.73 18.53 -4.48
N ASP A 166 18.94 19.72 -5.11
CA ASP A 166 19.25 19.79 -6.56
C ASP A 166 20.62 19.18 -6.91
N ASP A 167 21.56 19.18 -5.99
CA ASP A 167 22.91 18.64 -6.17
C ASP A 167 23.03 17.15 -5.76
N CYS A 168 21.93 16.50 -5.30
CA CYS A 168 21.90 15.08 -4.96
C CYS A 168 22.15 14.22 -6.20
N LYS A 169 22.86 13.09 -6.01
CA LYS A 169 23.26 12.17 -7.08
C LYS A 169 22.75 10.75 -6.84
N ASP A 170 22.32 10.46 -5.64
CA ASP A 170 21.85 9.16 -5.17
C ASP A 170 21.05 9.32 -3.86
N ALA A 171 20.46 8.22 -3.39
CA ALA A 171 19.72 8.18 -2.13
C ALA A 171 20.59 8.60 -0.94
N ALA A 172 21.83 8.15 -0.89
CA ALA A 172 22.74 8.48 0.22
C ALA A 172 22.98 9.99 0.35
N SER A 173 23.09 10.72 -0.77
CA SER A 173 23.22 12.19 -0.76
C SER A 173 21.94 12.89 -0.29
N VAL A 174 20.76 12.31 -0.54
CA VAL A 174 19.49 12.81 0.02
C VAL A 174 19.46 12.59 1.53
N GLU A 175 19.81 11.38 2.00
CA GLU A 175 19.85 11.06 3.43
C GLU A 175 20.85 11.94 4.20
N GLU A 176 22.00 12.29 3.62
CA GLU A 176 22.95 13.20 4.26
C GLU A 176 22.34 14.60 4.48
N ILE A 177 21.49 15.07 3.59
CA ILE A 177 20.74 16.31 3.80
C ILE A 177 19.70 16.12 4.91
N LEU A 178 18.95 15.01 4.89
CA LEU A 178 17.97 14.71 5.92
C LEU A 178 18.60 14.59 7.32
N LYS A 179 19.80 14.01 7.44
CA LYS A 179 20.58 13.97 8.71
C LYS A 179 21.01 15.35 9.20
N GLY A 180 21.12 16.32 8.30
CA GLY A 180 21.43 17.70 8.62
C GLY A 180 20.24 18.53 9.08
N LEU A 181 19.03 18.01 9.02
CA LEU A 181 17.81 18.67 9.52
C LEU A 181 17.79 18.75 11.05
N SER A 182 16.82 19.42 11.59
CA SER A 182 16.61 19.64 13.02
C SER A 182 15.15 19.43 13.40
N ALA A 183 14.83 19.36 14.67
CA ALA A 183 13.45 19.27 15.15
C ALA A 183 12.55 20.48 14.80
N SER A 184 13.10 21.55 14.19
CA SER A 184 12.29 22.63 13.63
C SER A 184 11.88 22.42 12.18
N ASP A 185 12.50 21.45 11.51
CA ASP A 185 12.18 21.08 10.15
C ASP A 185 11.10 20.00 10.17
N LYS A 186 10.14 20.08 9.25
CA LYS A 186 8.96 19.21 9.26
C LYS A 186 8.89 18.41 7.98
N ILE A 187 8.65 17.10 8.15
CA ILE A 187 8.36 16.17 7.05
C ILE A 187 7.00 15.55 7.31
N GLY A 188 6.09 15.69 6.35
CA GLY A 188 4.72 15.21 6.46
C GLY A 188 4.47 13.94 5.65
N GLY A 189 3.53 13.15 6.12
CA GLY A 189 3.00 11.97 5.44
C GLY A 189 1.91 11.28 6.25
N GLN A 190 1.42 10.15 5.76
CA GLN A 190 0.37 9.41 6.43
C GLN A 190 0.95 8.61 7.60
N GLN A 191 0.22 8.55 8.71
CA GLN A 191 0.58 7.77 9.91
C GLN A 191 0.50 6.26 9.62
N GLY A 192 1.37 5.46 10.29
CA GLY A 192 1.43 4.01 10.14
C GLY A 192 2.09 3.53 8.84
N THR A 193 2.63 4.44 8.03
CA THR A 193 3.28 4.10 6.76
C THR A 193 4.80 3.92 6.90
N THR A 194 5.41 3.25 5.93
CA THR A 194 6.87 3.14 5.82
C THR A 194 7.56 4.50 5.85
N ALA A 195 6.93 5.54 5.25
CA ALA A 195 7.45 6.90 5.25
C ALA A 195 7.62 7.45 6.66
N GLN A 196 6.66 7.23 7.55
CA GLN A 196 6.77 7.63 8.95
C GLN A 196 7.96 6.95 9.62
N TYR A 197 8.04 5.61 9.54
CA TYR A 197 9.09 4.84 10.17
C TYR A 197 10.48 5.16 9.62
N PHE A 198 10.57 5.47 8.32
CA PHE A 198 11.82 5.92 7.71
C PHE A 198 12.30 7.26 8.30
N ILE A 199 11.39 8.20 8.56
CA ILE A 199 11.72 9.52 9.10
C ILE A 199 11.92 9.49 10.62
N GLU A 200 11.03 8.86 11.38
CA GLU A 200 11.12 8.82 12.85
C GLU A 200 12.14 7.81 13.36
N GLY A 201 12.46 6.81 12.56
CA GLY A 201 13.24 5.64 12.96
C GLY A 201 12.38 4.52 13.51
N SER A 202 12.80 3.29 13.25
CA SER A 202 12.16 2.09 13.78
C SER A 202 13.15 0.92 13.74
N ASP A 203 13.36 0.29 14.89
CA ASP A 203 14.22 -0.89 15.00
C ASP A 203 13.63 -2.06 14.20
N ASP A 204 12.30 -2.24 14.20
CA ASP A 204 11.59 -3.31 13.48
C ASP A 204 11.69 -3.18 11.96
N TRP A 205 11.82 -1.93 11.48
CA TRP A 205 12.01 -1.63 10.06
C TRP A 205 13.49 -1.43 9.68
N GLY A 206 14.39 -1.42 10.66
CA GLY A 206 15.82 -1.19 10.47
C GLY A 206 16.17 0.25 10.03
N PHE A 207 15.31 1.21 10.35
CA PHE A 207 15.53 2.63 10.03
C PHE A 207 16.08 3.38 11.24
N GLU A 208 17.20 4.12 11.03
CA GLU A 208 17.82 4.95 12.07
C GLU A 208 17.02 6.22 12.37
N GLY A 209 16.21 6.67 11.41
CA GLY A 209 15.46 7.92 11.49
C GLY A 209 16.30 9.17 11.27
N PHE A 210 15.62 10.31 11.30
CA PHE A 210 16.21 11.64 11.04
C PHE A 210 15.74 12.64 12.10
N PRO A 211 16.50 13.76 12.32
CA PRO A 211 16.15 14.72 13.38
C PRO A 211 14.90 15.57 13.11
N ALA A 212 14.33 15.53 11.90
CA ALA A 212 13.13 16.28 11.55
C ALA A 212 11.89 15.82 12.33
N GLU A 213 10.96 16.74 12.58
CA GLU A 213 9.65 16.43 13.17
C GLU A 213 8.73 15.80 12.13
N TRP A 214 8.19 14.61 12.42
CA TRP A 214 7.13 14.01 11.62
C TRP A 214 5.79 14.72 11.85
N VAL A 215 5.05 14.96 10.77
CA VAL A 215 3.71 15.60 10.81
C VAL A 215 2.73 14.74 10.02
N PRO A 216 1.77 14.08 10.70
CA PRO A 216 0.75 13.27 10.06
C PRO A 216 -0.30 14.09 9.29
#